data_fa3ac2ea5a8f555eca017af279e8ef58
#
_entry.id   fa3ac2ea5a8f555eca017af279e8ef58
#
_cell.length_a   1.000
_cell.length_b   1.000
_cell.length_c   1.000
_cell.angle_alpha   90.00
_cell.angle_beta   90.00
_cell.angle_gamma   90.00
#
_symmetry.space_group_name_H-M   'P 1'
#
loop_
_entity.id
_entity.type
_entity.pdbx_description
1 polymer ?
#
loop_
_entity_poly.entity_id
_entity_poly.type
_entity_poly.pdbx_seq_one_letter_code
_entity_poly.pdbx_strand_id
1 'polypeptide(L)'
;MKRKVLALIMAGTMVFGLAACGSTGAAPAADAAPADTAAAAEEAPAEEAADVEAEAPAESSGSGIRLVNGKIEVDAMLKEAAKKYTEESGVEVTIESMGGGVNIQDTLKGYYQADNMPDIFVCGSDDDFGNWDGLLVDMSGEKWASDTDAAYKSDKYGTIGFPYTTEAIGLAYNADLLEKAGVDPKSITGPDSMKKAFETLDSKKDELGLTAVIGWCAEPKDLYWSTGSHSFANYLDAGLKRDDTTYSDMLADGGKIDTERFGHYAEMIALFNQYSDPALLTSGTYDQQILGFASGKYAFVTQGSWIGATMTSDDADAYAEAGNFKCGMAPYAFEEGIDTILTNSPSWWAVFDNDNKADSLAFLQWLSEDEGQEILVKDAGFISPFKSCTFVADDPFAETISEYTAAGKTSSWHWLKNKSGLDQNALGQVYADFALGSIPDAAGFTKTVEQVLAQYYAE
;
A
#
# COMPACT_ATOMS: atom_id res chain seq x y z
N MET A 1 -46.54 -10.91 -7.56
CA MET A 1 -46.78 -12.25 -6.99
C MET A 1 -45.77 -12.47 -5.86
N LYS A 2 -46.26 -12.54 -4.63
CA LYS A 2 -45.47 -12.64 -3.42
C LYS A 2 -44.82 -14.03 -3.31
N ARG A 3 -43.50 -14.13 -3.16
CA ARG A 3 -42.84 -15.35 -2.68
C ARG A 3 -42.26 -15.11 -1.30
N LYS A 4 -42.82 -15.81 -0.33
CA LYS A 4 -42.32 -15.91 1.05
C LYS A 4 -41.18 -16.92 1.05
N VAL A 5 -40.03 -16.57 1.66
CA VAL A 5 -38.97 -17.51 2.02
C VAL A 5 -38.90 -17.60 3.54
N LEU A 6 -38.90 -18.84 4.00
CA LEU A 6 -39.04 -19.32 5.37
C LEU A 6 -37.68 -19.26 6.06
N ALA A 7 -37.60 -18.58 7.19
CA ALA A 7 -36.41 -18.58 8.06
C ALA A 7 -36.41 -19.82 8.96
N LEU A 8 -35.30 -20.56 8.97
CA LEU A 8 -35.08 -21.68 9.90
C LEU A 8 -34.08 -21.23 10.96
N ILE A 9 -34.57 -21.09 12.19
CA ILE A 9 -33.73 -20.79 13.37
C ILE A 9 -33.27 -22.15 13.93
N MET A 10 -31.95 -22.35 14.02
CA MET A 10 -31.37 -23.41 14.86
C MET A 10 -30.66 -22.78 16.07
N ALA A 11 -31.27 -22.92 17.24
CA ALA A 11 -30.65 -22.66 18.52
C ALA A 11 -29.90 -23.91 18.96
N GLY A 12 -28.60 -23.80 19.16
CA GLY A 12 -27.73 -24.82 19.74
C GLY A 12 -27.19 -24.39 21.09
N THR A 13 -27.72 -24.96 22.15
CA THR A 13 -27.30 -24.84 23.54
C THR A 13 -26.04 -25.64 23.79
N MET A 14 -24.94 -25.02 24.28
CA MET A 14 -23.81 -25.72 24.84
C MET A 14 -23.88 -25.71 26.36
N VAL A 15 -23.91 -26.91 26.92
CA VAL A 15 -23.87 -27.21 28.36
C VAL A 15 -22.41 -27.32 28.80
N PHE A 16 -22.07 -26.62 29.90
CA PHE A 16 -20.82 -26.78 30.66
C PHE A 16 -20.79 -28.08 31.42
N GLY A 17 -19.71 -28.82 31.30
CA GLY A 17 -19.37 -29.97 32.17
C GLY A 17 -18.02 -29.77 32.87
N LEU A 18 -18.07 -29.44 34.16
CA LEU A 18 -16.94 -29.55 35.09
C LEU A 18 -16.77 -31.00 35.52
N ALA A 19 -15.55 -31.53 35.50
CA ALA A 19 -15.18 -32.67 36.33
C ALA A 19 -13.73 -32.49 36.84
N ALA A 20 -13.62 -32.47 38.15
CA ALA A 20 -12.38 -32.44 38.93
C ALA A 20 -12.01 -33.90 39.39
N CYS A 21 -10.77 -34.04 39.79
CA CYS A 21 -10.09 -35.07 40.64
C CYS A 21 -8.80 -35.55 39.96
N GLY A 22 -7.60 -35.58 40.58
CA GLY A 22 -7.19 -35.53 41.94
C GLY A 22 -5.93 -36.38 42.13
N SER A 23 -5.07 -35.92 43.07
CA SER A 23 -4.06 -36.67 43.87
C SER A 23 -2.69 -36.95 43.20
N THR A 24 -1.56 -36.83 43.81
CA THR A 24 -0.92 -36.68 45.12
C THR A 24 0.58 -36.85 44.95
N GLY A 25 1.42 -36.20 45.78
CA GLY A 25 2.81 -36.63 45.97
C GLY A 25 3.80 -35.50 46.27
N ALA A 26 3.82 -35.08 47.46
CA ALA A 26 4.82 -34.90 48.54
C ALA A 26 6.15 -34.18 48.22
N ALA A 27 6.37 -33.14 49.03
CA ALA A 27 7.59 -32.37 49.26
C ALA A 27 8.66 -33.15 50.07
N PRO A 28 9.86 -32.60 50.28
CA PRO A 28 10.01 -31.77 51.48
C PRO A 28 10.92 -30.53 51.36
N ALA A 29 10.78 -29.71 52.37
CA ALA A 29 11.26 -28.39 52.64
C ALA A 29 12.73 -28.26 53.11
N ALA A 30 13.22 -27.05 53.06
CA ALA A 30 13.90 -26.26 54.12
C ALA A 30 14.70 -25.12 53.42
N ASP A 31 14.83 -23.94 53.81
CA ASP A 31 14.65 -23.08 54.96
C ASP A 31 15.39 -21.77 54.70
N ALA A 32 14.90 -20.69 55.28
CA ALA A 32 15.57 -19.43 55.64
C ALA A 32 15.48 -18.21 54.71
N ALA A 33 14.61 -17.31 55.11
CA ALA A 33 14.72 -15.84 54.92
C ALA A 33 15.65 -15.25 56.03
N PRO A 34 15.97 -13.93 56.16
CA PRO A 34 15.38 -12.73 55.52
C PRO A 34 16.41 -11.62 55.12
N ALA A 35 15.97 -10.59 54.43
CA ALA A 35 16.12 -9.17 54.77
C ALA A 35 15.87 -8.24 53.60
N ASP A 36 14.84 -7.45 53.79
CA ASP A 36 14.61 -6.04 53.46
C ASP A 36 15.64 -5.26 52.61
N THR A 37 15.16 -4.75 51.48
CA THR A 37 15.25 -3.29 51.19
C THR A 37 14.23 -2.93 50.10
N ALA A 38 13.27 -2.11 50.48
CA ALA A 38 12.35 -1.44 49.59
C ALA A 38 13.09 -0.39 48.76
N ALA A 39 12.96 -0.47 47.43
CA ALA A 39 13.12 0.67 46.55
C ALA A 39 11.84 0.81 45.74
N ALA A 40 11.18 1.95 45.95
CA ALA A 40 9.98 2.36 45.25
C ALA A 40 10.29 2.47 43.76
N ALA A 41 9.58 1.73 42.93
CA ALA A 41 9.46 2.02 41.51
C ALA A 41 8.31 3.02 41.36
N GLU A 42 8.62 4.21 40.87
CA GLU A 42 7.65 5.19 40.38
C GLU A 42 6.93 4.54 39.18
N GLU A 43 5.63 4.39 39.32
CA GLU A 43 4.73 4.09 38.21
C GLU A 43 4.70 5.31 37.29
N ALA A 44 5.15 5.13 36.04
CA ALA A 44 4.83 6.04 34.97
C ALA A 44 3.31 5.96 34.69
N PRO A 45 2.65 7.09 34.39
CA PRO A 45 1.22 7.09 34.06
C PRO A 45 1.01 6.30 32.75
N ALA A 46 0.09 5.35 32.79
CA ALA A 46 -0.47 4.77 31.58
C ALA A 46 -1.17 5.90 30.81
N GLU A 47 -0.72 6.19 29.60
CA GLU A 47 -1.51 6.98 28.65
C GLU A 47 -2.81 6.20 28.39
N GLU A 48 -3.91 6.81 28.76
CA GLU A 48 -5.24 6.38 28.36
C GLU A 48 -5.28 6.43 26.82
N ALA A 49 -5.40 5.27 26.21
CA ALA A 49 -5.83 5.17 24.81
C ALA A 49 -7.18 5.91 24.74
N ALA A 50 -7.21 7.01 24.02
CA ALA A 50 -8.44 7.70 23.71
C ALA A 50 -9.30 6.73 22.90
N ASP A 51 -10.40 6.27 23.49
CA ASP A 51 -11.50 5.66 22.77
C ASP A 51 -11.97 6.70 21.73
N VAL A 52 -11.57 6.50 20.49
CA VAL A 52 -12.19 7.19 19.37
C VAL A 52 -13.57 6.53 19.23
N GLU A 53 -14.56 7.09 19.91
CA GLU A 53 -15.94 6.78 19.62
C GLU A 53 -16.15 7.04 18.13
N ALA A 54 -16.44 5.98 17.38
CA ALA A 54 -16.90 6.10 16.00
C ALA A 54 -18.16 6.97 16.04
N GLU A 55 -18.07 8.19 15.49
CA GLU A 55 -19.25 9.04 15.31
C GLU A 55 -20.31 8.21 14.57
N ALA A 56 -21.50 8.16 15.14
CA ALA A 56 -22.63 7.52 14.51
C ALA A 56 -22.87 8.14 13.12
N PRO A 57 -23.19 7.35 12.08
CA PRO A 57 -23.38 7.86 10.73
C PRO A 57 -24.34 9.04 10.73
N ALA A 58 -23.93 10.16 10.13
CA ALA A 58 -24.81 11.30 9.94
C ALA A 58 -26.03 10.84 9.12
N GLU A 59 -27.21 10.97 9.66
CA GLU A 59 -28.45 10.69 8.95
C GLU A 59 -28.52 11.62 7.72
N SER A 60 -28.54 11.07 6.50
CA SER A 60 -28.68 11.83 5.27
C SER A 60 -30.07 12.47 5.23
N SER A 61 -30.12 13.76 5.54
CA SER A 61 -31.30 14.57 5.29
C SER A 61 -31.27 15.05 3.85
N GLY A 62 -32.00 14.42 2.95
CA GLY A 62 -32.19 14.64 1.53
C GLY A 62 -31.60 15.89 0.89
N SER A 63 -30.85 15.68 -0.18
CA SER A 63 -30.20 16.54 -1.18
C SER A 63 -28.67 16.70 -1.09
N GLY A 64 -27.94 15.77 -0.55
CA GLY A 64 -26.48 15.77 -0.57
C GLY A 64 -25.92 14.41 -0.95
N ILE A 65 -24.64 14.36 -1.29
CA ILE A 65 -23.90 13.12 -1.58
C ILE A 65 -22.91 12.83 -0.47
N ARG A 66 -22.62 11.55 -0.22
CA ARG A 66 -21.64 11.07 0.76
C ARG A 66 -20.55 10.29 0.08
N LEU A 67 -19.28 10.68 0.34
CA LEU A 67 -18.09 9.98 -0.14
C LEU A 67 -17.39 9.30 1.03
N VAL A 68 -17.21 7.98 0.95
CA VAL A 68 -16.34 7.20 1.85
C VAL A 68 -14.97 7.07 1.21
N ASN A 69 -13.96 7.67 1.86
CA ASN A 69 -12.57 7.71 1.43
C ASN A 69 -11.70 6.78 2.29
N GLY A 70 -10.65 6.17 1.68
CA GLY A 70 -9.73 5.26 2.35
C GLY A 70 -8.42 5.88 2.86
N LYS A 71 -8.17 7.16 2.56
CA LYS A 71 -6.94 7.89 2.94
C LYS A 71 -7.26 8.93 4.01
N ILE A 72 -7.01 8.57 5.28
CA ILE A 72 -7.31 9.44 6.43
C ILE A 72 -6.40 10.67 6.48
N GLU A 73 -5.17 10.57 5.96
CA GLU A 73 -4.17 11.63 5.91
C GLU A 73 -4.60 12.86 5.10
N VAL A 74 -5.55 12.69 4.17
CA VAL A 74 -6.06 13.77 3.32
C VAL A 74 -7.49 14.20 3.65
N ASP A 75 -8.06 13.74 4.75
CA ASP A 75 -9.44 14.01 5.15
C ASP A 75 -9.78 15.51 5.19
N ALA A 76 -8.89 16.31 5.79
CA ALA A 76 -9.10 17.75 5.91
C ALA A 76 -9.17 18.45 4.54
N MET A 77 -8.31 18.07 3.59
CA MET A 77 -8.26 18.63 2.24
C MET A 77 -9.45 18.18 1.40
N LEU A 78 -9.88 16.92 1.55
CA LEU A 78 -11.11 16.46 0.89
C LEU A 78 -12.36 17.17 1.41
N LYS A 79 -12.43 17.46 2.71
CA LYS A 79 -13.51 18.30 3.31
C LYS A 79 -13.49 19.73 2.78
N GLU A 80 -12.31 20.30 2.53
CA GLU A 80 -12.21 21.63 1.92
C GLU A 80 -12.67 21.60 0.44
N ALA A 81 -12.29 20.55 -0.32
CA ALA A 81 -12.79 20.36 -1.70
C ALA A 81 -14.32 20.20 -1.71
N ALA A 82 -14.88 19.40 -0.80
CA ALA A 82 -16.30 19.19 -0.64
C ALA A 82 -17.04 20.52 -0.34
N LYS A 83 -16.50 21.31 0.59
CA LYS A 83 -17.04 22.62 0.93
C LYS A 83 -17.02 23.59 -0.26
N LYS A 84 -15.91 23.67 -1.00
CA LYS A 84 -15.78 24.54 -2.17
C LYS A 84 -16.79 24.12 -3.25
N TYR A 85 -16.89 22.84 -3.55
CA TYR A 85 -17.88 22.33 -4.49
C TYR A 85 -19.32 22.64 -4.07
N THR A 86 -19.62 22.47 -2.76
CA THR A 86 -20.95 22.82 -2.23
C THR A 86 -21.29 24.30 -2.41
N GLU A 87 -20.32 25.20 -2.17
CA GLU A 87 -20.51 26.65 -2.37
C GLU A 87 -20.78 27.00 -3.85
N GLU A 88 -20.16 26.27 -4.80
CA GLU A 88 -20.29 26.53 -6.23
C GLU A 88 -21.54 25.88 -6.83
N SER A 89 -21.81 24.62 -6.50
CA SER A 89 -22.89 23.81 -7.10
C SER A 89 -24.21 23.88 -6.36
N GLY A 90 -24.17 24.16 -5.04
CA GLY A 90 -25.31 24.04 -4.15
C GLY A 90 -25.62 22.60 -3.71
N VAL A 91 -24.84 21.61 -4.15
CA VAL A 91 -24.96 20.21 -3.72
C VAL A 91 -24.08 20.00 -2.49
N GLU A 92 -24.66 19.59 -1.38
CA GLU A 92 -23.92 19.25 -0.16
C GLU A 92 -23.10 17.98 -0.36
N VAL A 93 -21.81 17.99 0.02
CA VAL A 93 -20.93 16.84 -0.03
C VAL A 93 -20.38 16.54 1.35
N THR A 94 -20.64 15.32 1.84
CA THR A 94 -20.12 14.83 3.11
C THR A 94 -18.96 13.86 2.85
N ILE A 95 -17.81 14.10 3.49
CA ILE A 95 -16.65 13.22 3.45
C ILE A 95 -16.57 12.39 4.73
N GLU A 96 -16.49 11.09 4.57
CA GLU A 96 -16.25 10.11 5.64
C GLU A 96 -14.94 9.37 5.32
N SER A 97 -13.86 9.64 6.05
CA SER A 97 -12.57 8.99 5.84
C SER A 97 -12.38 7.85 6.83
N MET A 98 -11.99 6.68 6.35
CA MET A 98 -11.74 5.46 7.12
C MET A 98 -10.34 4.95 6.82
N GLY A 99 -9.63 4.48 7.85
CA GLY A 99 -8.27 3.95 7.71
C GLY A 99 -7.81 3.32 9.03
N GLY A 100 -6.48 3.17 9.20
CA GLY A 100 -5.93 2.71 10.46
C GLY A 100 -6.33 1.28 10.86
N GLY A 101 -6.46 0.37 9.89
CA GLY A 101 -6.82 -1.03 10.15
C GLY A 101 -8.32 -1.32 10.07
N VAL A 102 -9.15 -0.33 9.73
CA VAL A 102 -10.58 -0.56 9.46
C VAL A 102 -10.74 -1.32 8.15
N ASN A 103 -11.49 -2.43 8.18
CA ASN A 103 -11.91 -3.09 6.95
C ASN A 103 -13.08 -2.31 6.33
N ILE A 104 -12.75 -1.44 5.38
CA ILE A 104 -13.71 -0.54 4.72
C ILE A 104 -14.80 -1.34 4.00
N GLN A 105 -14.46 -2.42 3.33
CA GLN A 105 -15.43 -3.22 2.57
C GLN A 105 -16.46 -3.90 3.49
N ASP A 106 -16.05 -4.37 4.67
CA ASP A 106 -16.98 -4.94 5.65
C ASP A 106 -17.90 -3.85 6.24
N THR A 107 -17.37 -2.64 6.46
CA THR A 107 -18.18 -1.49 6.87
C THR A 107 -19.20 -1.12 5.81
N LEU A 108 -18.80 -1.04 4.54
CA LEU A 108 -19.68 -0.77 3.41
C LEU A 108 -20.77 -1.85 3.25
N LYS A 109 -20.44 -3.12 3.47
CA LYS A 109 -21.44 -4.22 3.50
C LYS A 109 -22.47 -4.00 4.62
N GLY A 110 -22.03 -3.51 5.77
CA GLY A 110 -22.90 -3.12 6.88
C GLY A 110 -23.82 -1.96 6.50
N TYR A 111 -23.31 -0.93 5.85
CA TYR A 111 -24.12 0.18 5.34
C TYR A 111 -25.14 -0.27 4.30
N TYR A 112 -24.74 -1.13 3.38
CA TYR A 112 -25.65 -1.71 2.38
C TYR A 112 -26.79 -2.49 3.01
N GLN A 113 -26.49 -3.31 4.03
CA GLN A 113 -27.51 -4.07 4.78
C GLN A 113 -28.47 -3.18 5.57
N ALA A 114 -28.00 -2.00 6.00
CA ALA A 114 -28.78 -1.01 6.73
C ALA A 114 -29.55 -0.03 5.81
N ASP A 115 -29.50 -0.22 4.49
CA ASP A 115 -30.07 0.70 3.48
C ASP A 115 -29.52 2.14 3.61
N ASN A 116 -28.22 2.25 3.96
CA ASN A 116 -27.49 3.50 4.18
C ASN A 116 -26.15 3.53 3.43
N MET A 117 -26.17 3.07 2.16
CA MET A 117 -24.97 3.05 1.33
C MET A 117 -24.48 4.48 0.99
N PRO A 118 -23.18 4.78 1.04
CA PRO A 118 -22.66 6.03 0.50
C PRO A 118 -22.83 6.09 -1.02
N ASP A 119 -22.88 7.31 -1.56
CA ASP A 119 -23.05 7.55 -3.00
C ASP A 119 -21.75 7.28 -3.77
N ILE A 120 -20.61 7.61 -3.13
CA ILE A 120 -19.27 7.38 -3.65
C ILE A 120 -18.46 6.66 -2.58
N PHE A 121 -17.67 5.66 -2.96
CA PHE A 121 -16.83 4.95 -1.99
C PHE A 121 -15.60 4.34 -2.63
N VAL A 122 -14.58 4.07 -1.80
CA VAL A 122 -13.30 3.53 -2.23
C VAL A 122 -13.37 2.03 -2.50
N CYS A 123 -12.76 1.61 -3.61
CA CYS A 123 -12.41 0.23 -3.95
C CYS A 123 -10.92 0.15 -4.30
N GLY A 124 -10.21 -0.79 -3.69
CA GLY A 124 -8.76 -0.93 -3.83
C GLY A 124 -8.31 -2.16 -4.65
N SER A 125 -9.24 -3.05 -5.02
CA SER A 125 -8.90 -4.30 -5.72
C SER A 125 -10.05 -4.82 -6.57
N ASP A 126 -9.77 -5.80 -7.41
CA ASP A 126 -10.78 -6.52 -8.19
C ASP A 126 -11.84 -7.17 -7.27
N ASP A 127 -11.41 -7.72 -6.13
CA ASP A 127 -12.33 -8.31 -5.14
C ASP A 127 -13.24 -7.25 -4.51
N ASP A 128 -12.73 -6.05 -4.26
CA ASP A 128 -13.54 -4.93 -3.75
C ASP A 128 -14.63 -4.56 -4.76
N PHE A 129 -14.27 -4.38 -6.02
CA PHE A 129 -15.24 -4.13 -7.08
C PHE A 129 -16.21 -5.31 -7.26
N GLY A 130 -15.73 -6.55 -7.10
CA GLY A 130 -16.53 -7.76 -7.15
C GLY A 130 -17.63 -7.82 -6.07
N ASN A 131 -17.41 -7.23 -4.89
CA ASN A 131 -18.44 -7.14 -3.85
C ASN A 131 -19.68 -6.34 -4.31
N TRP A 132 -19.52 -5.44 -5.28
CA TRP A 132 -20.55 -4.51 -5.77
C TRP A 132 -20.96 -4.79 -7.22
N ASP A 133 -20.79 -6.04 -7.70
CA ASP A 133 -21.10 -6.45 -9.08
C ASP A 133 -22.53 -6.06 -9.49
N GLY A 134 -22.63 -5.23 -10.53
CA GLY A 134 -23.91 -4.75 -11.07
C GLY A 134 -24.60 -3.65 -10.25
N LEU A 135 -23.93 -3.08 -9.25
CA LEU A 135 -24.45 -1.99 -8.41
C LEU A 135 -23.73 -0.66 -8.63
N LEU A 136 -22.72 -0.63 -9.52
CA LEU A 136 -21.91 0.54 -9.80
C LEU A 136 -22.27 1.21 -11.12
N VAL A 137 -22.10 2.51 -11.18
CA VAL A 137 -22.34 3.32 -12.39
C VAL A 137 -21.20 3.16 -13.39
N ASP A 138 -21.53 2.95 -14.68
CA ASP A 138 -20.56 3.07 -15.77
C ASP A 138 -20.26 4.54 -16.08
N MET A 139 -19.02 4.92 -15.82
CA MET A 139 -18.50 6.30 -16.03
C MET A 139 -17.73 6.45 -17.35
N SER A 140 -17.82 5.48 -18.27
CA SER A 140 -17.10 5.54 -19.57
C SER A 140 -17.46 6.75 -20.42
N GLY A 141 -18.62 7.36 -20.20
CA GLY A 141 -19.11 8.54 -20.89
C GLY A 141 -18.60 9.87 -20.32
N GLU A 142 -17.98 9.86 -19.14
CA GLU A 142 -17.49 11.05 -18.48
C GLU A 142 -16.23 11.61 -19.18
N LYS A 143 -16.07 12.94 -19.18
CA LYS A 143 -14.95 13.59 -19.89
C LYS A 143 -13.60 13.16 -19.31
N TRP A 144 -13.51 13.06 -17.98
CA TRP A 144 -12.29 12.65 -17.29
C TRP A 144 -11.83 11.24 -17.67
N ALA A 145 -12.76 10.33 -18.03
CA ALA A 145 -12.42 8.94 -18.34
C ALA A 145 -11.50 8.79 -19.57
N SER A 146 -11.51 9.77 -20.49
CA SER A 146 -10.60 9.81 -21.64
C SER A 146 -9.27 10.51 -21.34
N ASP A 147 -9.19 11.24 -20.24
CA ASP A 147 -8.02 12.05 -19.85
C ASP A 147 -7.05 11.29 -18.93
N THR A 148 -7.31 10.03 -18.64
CA THR A 148 -6.48 9.21 -17.79
C THR A 148 -6.32 7.79 -18.32
N ASP A 149 -5.17 7.17 -18.03
CA ASP A 149 -4.93 5.74 -18.26
C ASP A 149 -5.08 4.92 -16.95
N ALA A 150 -5.36 5.60 -15.81
CA ALA A 150 -5.43 4.99 -14.49
C ALA A 150 -6.85 4.66 -14.02
N ALA A 151 -7.89 4.90 -14.85
CA ALA A 151 -9.27 4.54 -14.52
C ALA A 151 -9.42 3.02 -14.35
N TYR A 152 -10.19 2.58 -13.34
CA TYR A 152 -10.51 1.16 -13.22
C TYR A 152 -11.58 0.76 -14.24
N LYS A 153 -11.25 -0.25 -15.03
CA LYS A 153 -12.09 -0.74 -16.12
C LYS A 153 -12.48 -2.19 -15.91
N SER A 154 -13.77 -2.43 -15.93
CA SER A 154 -14.36 -3.76 -15.92
C SER A 154 -14.73 -4.18 -17.36
N ASP A 155 -14.38 -5.39 -17.76
CA ASP A 155 -14.80 -5.93 -19.07
C ASP A 155 -16.31 -5.99 -19.23
N LYS A 156 -17.04 -6.09 -18.13
CA LYS A 156 -18.49 -6.25 -18.10
C LYS A 156 -19.25 -4.93 -17.98
N TYR A 157 -18.69 -3.96 -17.27
CA TYR A 157 -19.41 -2.76 -16.85
C TYR A 157 -18.77 -1.43 -17.31
N GLY A 158 -17.72 -1.49 -18.11
CA GLY A 158 -17.03 -0.29 -18.57
C GLY A 158 -16.12 0.34 -17.48
N THR A 159 -16.05 1.65 -17.44
CA THR A 159 -15.26 2.37 -16.44
C THR A 159 -16.06 2.54 -15.15
N ILE A 160 -15.66 1.86 -14.06
CA ILE A 160 -16.40 1.86 -12.79
C ILE A 160 -15.58 2.41 -11.60
N GLY A 161 -14.36 2.90 -11.83
CA GLY A 161 -13.56 3.50 -10.79
C GLY A 161 -12.86 4.79 -11.25
N PHE A 162 -13.08 5.87 -10.50
CA PHE A 162 -12.44 7.16 -10.67
C PHE A 162 -11.08 7.17 -9.98
N PRO A 163 -9.97 7.40 -10.69
CA PRO A 163 -8.65 7.49 -10.08
C PRO A 163 -8.47 8.89 -9.45
N TYR A 164 -8.13 8.95 -8.18
CA TYR A 164 -7.95 10.24 -7.50
C TYR A 164 -6.48 10.63 -7.32
N THR A 165 -5.56 9.67 -7.42
CA THR A 165 -4.11 9.92 -7.38
C THR A 165 -3.37 8.84 -8.15
N THR A 166 -2.12 9.13 -8.52
CA THR A 166 -1.16 8.14 -9.03
C THR A 166 -0.08 7.93 -7.99
N GLU A 167 0.24 6.67 -7.73
CA GLU A 167 1.41 6.29 -6.94
C GLU A 167 2.39 5.48 -7.80
N ALA A 168 3.65 5.44 -7.38
CA ALA A 168 4.69 4.71 -8.07
C ALA A 168 5.42 3.75 -7.13
N ILE A 169 5.79 2.59 -7.67
CA ILE A 169 6.72 1.66 -7.06
C ILE A 169 8.00 1.67 -7.90
N GLY A 170 9.09 2.03 -7.27
CA GLY A 170 10.43 2.03 -7.79
C GLY A 170 11.40 1.91 -6.63
N LEU A 171 12.68 1.70 -6.92
CA LEU A 171 13.72 1.75 -5.91
C LEU A 171 13.98 3.23 -5.58
N ALA A 172 13.31 3.72 -4.53
CA ALA A 172 13.43 5.11 -4.08
C ALA A 172 14.86 5.38 -3.59
N TYR A 173 15.42 6.53 -3.94
CA TYR A 173 16.80 6.88 -3.59
C TYR A 173 16.95 8.31 -3.10
N ASN A 174 17.99 8.53 -2.28
CA ASN A 174 18.50 9.83 -1.87
C ASN A 174 19.54 10.29 -2.92
N ALA A 175 19.16 11.25 -3.76
CA ALA A 175 19.99 11.72 -4.86
C ALA A 175 21.32 12.36 -4.38
N ASP A 176 21.28 13.07 -3.25
CA ASP A 176 22.47 13.73 -2.69
C ASP A 176 23.52 12.73 -2.20
N LEU A 177 23.08 11.61 -1.63
CA LEU A 177 23.98 10.53 -1.21
C LEU A 177 24.58 9.80 -2.42
N LEU A 178 23.77 9.54 -3.45
CA LEU A 178 24.23 8.94 -4.70
C LEU A 178 25.26 9.83 -5.39
N GLU A 179 25.01 11.14 -5.49
CA GLU A 179 25.94 12.12 -6.07
C GLU A 179 27.25 12.15 -5.29
N LYS A 180 27.21 12.26 -3.95
CA LYS A 180 28.41 12.22 -3.08
C LYS A 180 29.19 10.92 -3.26
N ALA A 181 28.51 9.80 -3.49
CA ALA A 181 29.16 8.52 -3.76
C ALA A 181 29.73 8.43 -5.18
N GLY A 182 29.31 9.29 -6.11
CA GLY A 182 29.64 9.22 -7.52
C GLY A 182 28.85 8.13 -8.26
N VAL A 183 27.62 7.84 -7.79
CA VAL A 183 26.68 6.90 -8.40
C VAL A 183 25.64 7.70 -9.18
N ASP A 184 25.56 7.48 -10.48
CA ASP A 184 24.48 8.02 -11.31
C ASP A 184 23.30 7.04 -11.28
N PRO A 185 22.13 7.39 -10.71
CA PRO A 185 20.98 6.51 -10.66
C PRO A 185 20.48 6.09 -12.06
N LYS A 186 20.67 6.93 -13.07
CA LYS A 186 20.32 6.62 -14.48
C LYS A 186 21.24 5.55 -15.11
N SER A 187 22.37 5.24 -14.48
CA SER A 187 23.26 4.16 -14.91
C SER A 187 22.85 2.78 -14.37
N ILE A 188 21.84 2.71 -13.46
CA ILE A 188 21.31 1.45 -12.93
C ILE A 188 20.30 0.89 -13.94
N THR A 189 20.79 0.08 -14.88
CA THR A 189 20.01 -0.42 -16.03
C THR A 189 19.98 -1.95 -16.12
N GLY A 190 20.56 -2.64 -15.13
CA GLY A 190 20.64 -4.10 -15.06
C GLY A 190 21.30 -4.56 -13.78
N PRO A 191 21.36 -5.89 -13.53
CA PRO A 191 21.83 -6.46 -12.26
C PRO A 191 23.29 -6.09 -11.94
N ASP A 192 24.18 -6.10 -12.91
CA ASP A 192 25.60 -5.77 -12.69
C ASP A 192 25.78 -4.30 -12.31
N SER A 193 25.05 -3.39 -12.95
CA SER A 193 25.10 -1.96 -12.62
C SER A 193 24.49 -1.65 -11.26
N MET A 194 23.40 -2.32 -10.88
CA MET A 194 22.80 -2.24 -9.55
C MET A 194 23.77 -2.72 -8.48
N LYS A 195 24.34 -3.91 -8.65
CA LYS A 195 25.34 -4.46 -7.73
C LYS A 195 26.52 -3.53 -7.55
N LYS A 196 27.06 -2.97 -8.65
CA LYS A 196 28.17 -2.00 -8.59
C LYS A 196 27.79 -0.74 -7.82
N ALA A 197 26.55 -0.23 -7.97
CA ALA A 197 26.07 0.91 -7.21
C ALA A 197 26.03 0.61 -5.70
N PHE A 198 25.51 -0.56 -5.31
CA PHE A 198 25.46 -1.02 -3.93
C PHE A 198 26.85 -1.20 -3.33
N GLU A 199 27.78 -1.86 -4.03
CA GLU A 199 29.18 -2.02 -3.60
C GLU A 199 29.90 -0.67 -3.44
N THR A 200 29.61 0.28 -4.33
CA THR A 200 30.20 1.64 -4.27
C THR A 200 29.71 2.38 -3.02
N LEU A 201 28.41 2.34 -2.74
CA LEU A 201 27.81 2.98 -1.57
C LEU A 201 28.30 2.33 -0.27
N ASP A 202 28.33 0.99 -0.21
CA ASP A 202 28.82 0.26 0.97
C ASP A 202 30.29 0.57 1.27
N SER A 203 31.14 0.65 0.25
CA SER A 203 32.55 1.03 0.41
C SER A 203 32.77 2.44 0.99
N LYS A 204 31.76 3.31 0.87
CA LYS A 204 31.76 4.69 1.38
C LYS A 204 30.80 4.90 2.56
N LYS A 205 30.23 3.83 3.08
CA LYS A 205 29.18 3.84 4.09
C LYS A 205 29.50 4.75 5.28
N ASP A 206 30.69 4.63 5.86
CA ASP A 206 31.12 5.43 7.00
C ASP A 206 31.31 6.91 6.62
N GLU A 207 31.85 7.19 5.43
CA GLU A 207 32.05 8.56 4.90
C GLU A 207 30.72 9.27 4.67
N LEU A 208 29.71 8.53 4.18
CA LEU A 208 28.37 9.03 3.89
C LEU A 208 27.45 9.06 5.12
N GLY A 209 27.85 8.48 6.24
CA GLY A 209 27.06 8.39 7.47
C GLY A 209 25.86 7.43 7.35
N LEU A 210 25.94 6.45 6.44
CA LEU A 210 24.89 5.45 6.22
C LEU A 210 24.88 4.39 7.32
N THR A 211 23.71 3.96 7.73
CA THR A 211 23.51 2.73 8.53
C THR A 211 23.57 1.50 7.62
N ALA A 212 22.92 1.57 6.47
CA ALA A 212 22.92 0.53 5.44
C ALA A 212 22.78 1.17 4.05
N VAL A 213 23.05 0.42 2.99
CA VAL A 213 22.85 0.89 1.62
C VAL A 213 21.38 1.03 1.30
N ILE A 214 20.56 0.09 1.78
CA ILE A 214 19.12 0.04 1.51
C ILE A 214 18.32 -0.19 2.80
N GLY A 215 17.22 0.52 2.95
CA GLY A 215 16.16 0.24 3.89
C GLY A 215 15.21 -0.81 3.30
N TRP A 216 15.57 -2.10 3.39
CA TRP A 216 14.75 -3.22 2.99
C TRP A 216 14.22 -3.95 4.22
N CYS A 217 12.90 -4.20 4.29
CA CYS A 217 12.26 -4.88 5.40
C CYS A 217 11.37 -6.01 4.89
N ALA A 218 11.63 -7.22 5.33
CA ALA A 218 10.88 -8.44 5.05
C ALA A 218 10.18 -8.97 6.31
N GLU A 219 9.62 -8.07 7.13
CA GLU A 219 8.83 -8.42 8.31
C GLU A 219 7.49 -9.04 7.84
N PRO A 220 7.14 -10.27 8.26
CA PRO A 220 6.06 -11.02 7.62
C PRO A 220 4.66 -10.79 8.19
N LYS A 221 4.50 -10.08 9.32
CA LYS A 221 3.20 -9.94 9.98
C LYS A 221 2.48 -8.64 9.58
N ASP A 222 3.21 -7.53 9.64
CA ASP A 222 2.65 -6.19 9.42
C ASP A 222 3.13 -5.58 8.09
N LEU A 223 4.26 -6.08 7.52
CA LEU A 223 4.84 -5.60 6.25
C LEU A 223 4.82 -6.65 5.13
N TYR A 224 4.03 -7.73 5.26
CA TYR A 224 3.85 -8.74 4.21
C TYR A 224 3.43 -8.13 2.86
N TRP A 225 2.64 -7.07 2.88
CA TRP A 225 2.20 -6.35 1.69
C TRP A 225 3.37 -5.66 0.95
N SER A 226 4.35 -5.14 1.67
CA SER A 226 5.52 -4.49 1.08
C SER A 226 6.37 -5.48 0.28
N THR A 227 6.49 -6.72 0.74
CA THR A 227 7.23 -7.78 0.05
C THR A 227 6.36 -8.57 -0.93
N GLY A 228 5.27 -9.13 -0.44
CA GLY A 228 4.42 -10.08 -1.17
C GLY A 228 3.52 -9.44 -2.22
N SER A 229 3.21 -8.14 -2.10
CA SER A 229 2.51 -7.40 -3.14
C SER A 229 3.46 -6.48 -3.89
N HIS A 230 4.01 -5.44 -3.24
CA HIS A 230 4.72 -4.36 -3.94
C HIS A 230 6.08 -4.78 -4.50
N SER A 231 6.91 -5.52 -3.74
CA SER A 231 8.17 -6.02 -4.30
C SER A 231 7.92 -7.10 -5.35
N PHE A 232 6.98 -8.02 -5.08
CA PHE A 232 6.59 -9.08 -6.02
C PHE A 232 5.98 -8.52 -7.33
N ALA A 233 5.29 -7.36 -7.27
CA ALA A 233 4.79 -6.66 -8.46
C ALA A 233 5.90 -6.38 -9.49
N ASN A 234 7.13 -6.12 -9.04
CA ASN A 234 8.23 -5.90 -9.97
C ASN A 234 8.58 -7.15 -10.78
N TYR A 235 8.47 -8.36 -10.19
CA TYR A 235 8.56 -9.59 -10.97
C TYR A 235 7.48 -9.66 -12.05
N LEU A 236 6.24 -9.25 -11.72
CA LEU A 236 5.12 -9.31 -12.66
C LEU A 236 5.23 -8.28 -13.78
N ASP A 237 5.68 -7.06 -13.48
CA ASP A 237 5.42 -5.91 -14.34
C ASP A 237 6.65 -5.13 -14.80
N ALA A 238 7.79 -5.19 -14.08
CA ALA A 238 8.94 -4.34 -14.42
C ALA A 238 9.46 -4.61 -15.83
N GLY A 239 9.65 -3.55 -16.61
CA GLY A 239 10.11 -3.59 -18.00
C GLY A 239 9.02 -3.91 -19.02
N LEU A 240 7.79 -4.21 -18.58
CA LEU A 240 6.67 -4.52 -19.47
C LEU A 240 5.88 -3.27 -19.84
N LYS A 241 5.16 -3.33 -20.96
CA LYS A 241 4.15 -2.34 -21.29
C LYS A 241 2.97 -2.44 -20.33
N ARG A 242 2.23 -1.34 -20.15
CA ARG A 242 1.12 -1.27 -19.21
C ARG A 242 -0.03 -2.26 -19.47
N ASP A 243 -0.18 -2.73 -20.70
CA ASP A 243 -1.20 -3.70 -21.14
C ASP A 243 -0.67 -5.13 -21.27
N ASP A 244 0.60 -5.38 -20.94
CA ASP A 244 1.21 -6.71 -21.02
C ASP A 244 1.01 -7.47 -19.70
N THR A 245 0.13 -8.48 -19.74
CA THR A 245 -0.26 -9.29 -18.58
C THR A 245 0.45 -10.65 -18.55
N THR A 246 1.54 -10.83 -19.30
CA THR A 246 2.19 -12.14 -19.48
C THR A 246 2.42 -12.90 -18.17
N TYR A 247 3.02 -12.25 -17.17
CA TYR A 247 3.36 -12.95 -15.92
C TYR A 247 2.20 -12.96 -14.92
N SER A 248 1.31 -11.99 -14.95
CA SER A 248 0.09 -12.01 -14.13
C SER A 248 -0.89 -13.08 -14.62
N ASP A 249 -1.02 -13.28 -15.95
CA ASP A 249 -1.85 -14.36 -16.51
C ASP A 249 -1.24 -15.75 -16.20
N MET A 250 0.10 -15.85 -16.24
CA MET A 250 0.79 -17.08 -15.84
C MET A 250 0.53 -17.41 -14.37
N LEU A 251 0.57 -16.41 -13.49
CA LEU A 251 0.26 -16.56 -12.08
C LEU A 251 -1.20 -16.97 -11.86
N ALA A 252 -2.14 -16.35 -12.56
CA ALA A 252 -3.57 -16.69 -12.50
C ALA A 252 -3.85 -18.12 -12.99
N ASP A 253 -3.03 -18.67 -13.92
CA ASP A 253 -3.12 -20.06 -14.38
C ASP A 253 -2.46 -21.03 -13.38
N GLY A 254 -3.03 -21.10 -12.17
CA GLY A 254 -2.65 -22.08 -11.14
C GLY A 254 -1.34 -21.77 -10.41
N GLY A 255 -1.00 -20.50 -10.22
CA GLY A 255 0.16 -20.06 -9.44
C GLY A 255 1.50 -20.32 -10.12
N LYS A 256 1.53 -20.35 -11.45
CA LYS A 256 2.75 -20.57 -12.21
C LYS A 256 3.60 -19.30 -12.26
N ILE A 257 4.92 -19.47 -12.29
CA ILE A 257 5.89 -18.39 -12.52
C ILE A 257 6.86 -18.78 -13.63
N ASP A 258 7.41 -17.77 -14.31
CA ASP A 258 8.62 -17.94 -15.11
C ASP A 258 9.83 -18.03 -14.18
N THR A 259 10.40 -19.23 -14.04
CA THR A 259 11.47 -19.49 -13.07
C THR A 259 12.80 -18.88 -13.47
N GLU A 260 13.04 -18.56 -14.75
CA GLU A 260 14.25 -17.87 -15.19
C GLU A 260 14.17 -16.38 -14.79
N ARG A 261 13.09 -15.70 -15.16
CA ARG A 261 12.85 -14.30 -14.74
C ARG A 261 12.78 -14.16 -13.23
N PHE A 262 12.05 -15.07 -12.55
CA PHE A 262 11.98 -15.03 -11.09
C PHE A 262 13.35 -15.29 -10.44
N GLY A 263 14.19 -16.12 -11.05
CA GLY A 263 15.58 -16.34 -10.61
C GLY A 263 16.41 -15.05 -10.62
N HIS A 264 16.31 -14.24 -11.68
CA HIS A 264 16.98 -12.93 -11.75
C HIS A 264 16.42 -11.97 -10.69
N TYR A 265 15.10 -11.96 -10.50
CA TYR A 265 14.44 -11.20 -9.43
C TYR A 265 14.92 -11.65 -8.03
N ALA A 266 15.03 -12.96 -7.81
CA ALA A 266 15.50 -13.54 -6.55
C ALA A 266 16.96 -13.16 -6.21
N GLU A 267 17.84 -13.04 -7.20
CA GLU A 267 19.21 -12.55 -7.03
C GLU A 267 19.22 -11.07 -6.58
N MET A 268 18.32 -10.24 -7.10
CA MET A 268 18.16 -8.86 -6.63
C MET A 268 17.68 -8.83 -5.16
N ILE A 269 16.72 -9.67 -4.78
CA ILE A 269 16.27 -9.76 -3.38
C ILE A 269 17.41 -10.23 -2.47
N ALA A 270 18.27 -11.16 -2.93
CA ALA A 270 19.46 -11.57 -2.22
C ALA A 270 20.43 -10.39 -2.00
N LEU A 271 20.60 -9.54 -3.01
CA LEU A 271 21.38 -8.30 -2.90
C LEU A 271 20.77 -7.36 -1.85
N PHE A 272 19.46 -7.17 -1.83
CA PHE A 272 18.78 -6.35 -0.83
C PHE A 272 18.97 -6.89 0.58
N ASN A 273 18.80 -8.21 0.78
CA ASN A 273 19.07 -8.87 2.07
C ASN A 273 20.50 -8.64 2.56
N GLN A 274 21.48 -8.69 1.64
CA GLN A 274 22.90 -8.51 1.97
C GLN A 274 23.24 -7.10 2.43
N TYR A 275 22.61 -6.07 1.83
CA TYR A 275 22.97 -4.67 2.03
C TYR A 275 21.96 -3.87 2.87
N SER A 276 20.95 -4.57 3.42
CA SER A 276 19.97 -3.97 4.33
C SER A 276 20.52 -3.81 5.75
N ASP A 277 19.84 -2.98 6.53
CA ASP A 277 20.06 -2.88 7.98
C ASP A 277 19.60 -4.18 8.67
N PRO A 278 20.49 -4.92 9.34
CA PRO A 278 20.10 -6.13 10.05
C PRO A 278 19.03 -5.91 11.13
N ALA A 279 18.97 -4.71 11.72
CA ALA A 279 17.96 -4.38 12.73
C ALA A 279 16.57 -4.17 12.11
N LEU A 280 16.51 -3.74 10.84
CA LEU A 280 15.27 -3.53 10.10
C LEU A 280 14.79 -4.82 9.41
N LEU A 281 15.70 -5.64 8.91
CA LEU A 281 15.50 -6.66 7.88
C LEU A 281 14.27 -7.55 8.07
N THR A 282 14.03 -8.10 9.27
CA THR A 282 12.90 -9.01 9.55
C THR A 282 12.12 -8.68 10.82
N SER A 283 12.43 -7.55 11.43
CA SER A 283 11.82 -7.12 12.71
C SER A 283 11.57 -5.61 12.76
N GLY A 284 11.82 -4.89 11.67
CA GLY A 284 11.53 -3.47 11.56
C GLY A 284 10.04 -3.20 11.35
N THR A 285 9.66 -1.94 11.58
CA THR A 285 8.33 -1.43 11.26
C THR A 285 8.37 -0.54 10.03
N TYR A 286 7.21 -0.25 9.46
CA TYR A 286 7.04 0.72 8.38
C TYR A 286 7.65 2.09 8.76
N ASP A 287 7.29 2.61 9.94
CA ASP A 287 7.78 3.91 10.41
C ASP A 287 9.31 3.94 10.57
N GLN A 288 9.91 2.87 11.11
CA GLN A 288 11.36 2.77 11.23
C GLN A 288 12.06 2.77 9.87
N GLN A 289 11.48 2.13 8.87
CA GLN A 289 12.00 2.09 7.52
C GLN A 289 12.00 3.48 6.88
N ILE A 290 10.90 4.22 7.01
CA ILE A 290 10.75 5.55 6.42
C ILE A 290 11.60 6.56 7.17
N LEU A 291 11.52 6.59 8.51
CA LEU A 291 12.34 7.47 9.33
C LEU A 291 13.84 7.30 9.06
N GLY A 292 14.29 6.04 8.87
CA GLY A 292 15.68 5.75 8.49
C GLY A 292 16.07 6.35 7.14
N PHE A 293 15.18 6.30 6.15
CA PHE A 293 15.40 6.93 4.84
C PHE A 293 15.32 8.46 4.95
N ALA A 294 14.30 9.02 5.57
CA ALA A 294 14.14 10.46 5.79
C ALA A 294 15.32 11.08 6.54
N SER A 295 15.89 10.34 7.50
CA SER A 295 17.10 10.76 8.24
C SER A 295 18.41 10.60 7.45
N GLY A 296 18.39 10.19 6.17
CA GLY A 296 19.56 9.97 5.34
C GLY A 296 20.44 8.79 5.80
N LYS A 297 19.85 7.80 6.48
CA LYS A 297 20.58 6.59 6.95
C LYS A 297 20.65 5.49 5.92
N TYR A 298 19.81 5.56 4.90
CA TYR A 298 19.78 4.65 3.75
C TYR A 298 19.90 5.44 2.46
N ALA A 299 20.66 4.92 1.49
CA ALA A 299 20.76 5.52 0.16
C ALA A 299 19.56 5.14 -0.71
N PHE A 300 19.01 3.93 -0.47
CA PHE A 300 17.82 3.42 -1.13
C PHE A 300 16.79 2.95 -0.11
N VAL A 301 15.51 2.91 -0.51
CA VAL A 301 14.43 2.28 0.25
C VAL A 301 13.43 1.60 -0.68
N THR A 302 12.89 0.45 -0.27
CA THR A 302 11.93 -0.37 -1.04
C THR A 302 10.48 -0.02 -0.71
N GLN A 303 10.15 1.27 -0.80
CA GLN A 303 8.78 1.76 -0.66
C GLN A 303 8.39 2.55 -1.92
N GLY A 304 7.12 2.85 -2.07
CA GLY A 304 6.64 3.66 -3.18
C GLY A 304 6.60 5.15 -2.85
N SER A 305 6.01 5.92 -3.76
CA SER A 305 5.91 7.40 -3.65
C SER A 305 5.13 7.88 -2.42
N TRP A 306 4.25 7.07 -1.86
CA TRP A 306 3.46 7.42 -0.67
C TRP A 306 4.30 7.82 0.56
N ILE A 307 5.57 7.40 0.64
CA ILE A 307 6.45 7.83 1.73
C ILE A 307 6.79 9.32 1.68
N GLY A 308 6.63 9.98 0.53
CA GLY A 308 6.85 11.41 0.38
C GLY A 308 5.99 12.23 1.34
N ALA A 309 4.72 11.86 1.48
CA ALA A 309 3.82 12.48 2.43
C ALA A 309 4.29 12.31 3.89
N THR A 310 4.71 11.10 4.29
CA THR A 310 5.27 10.86 5.63
C THR A 310 6.55 11.65 5.86
N MET A 311 7.45 11.70 4.89
CA MET A 311 8.72 12.45 4.98
C MET A 311 8.50 13.95 5.14
N THR A 312 7.44 14.51 4.58
CA THR A 312 7.12 15.94 4.65
C THR A 312 6.15 16.31 5.76
N SER A 313 5.60 15.32 6.48
CA SER A 313 4.71 15.51 7.64
C SER A 313 5.31 14.92 8.92
N ASP A 314 5.12 13.64 9.19
CA ASP A 314 5.49 12.99 10.45
C ASP A 314 7.00 12.96 10.68
N ASP A 315 7.79 12.78 9.61
CA ASP A 315 9.25 12.73 9.62
C ASP A 315 9.90 14.05 9.16
N ALA A 316 9.14 15.15 9.05
CA ALA A 316 9.62 16.42 8.48
C ALA A 316 10.85 16.99 9.19
N ASP A 317 10.93 16.88 10.51
CA ASP A 317 12.07 17.34 11.28
C ASP A 317 13.33 16.52 10.93
N ALA A 318 13.23 15.20 10.84
CA ALA A 318 14.33 14.32 10.49
C ALA A 318 14.78 14.53 9.03
N TYR A 319 13.84 14.74 8.13
CA TYR A 319 14.11 15.03 6.72
C TYR A 319 14.80 16.40 6.55
N ALA A 320 14.37 17.42 7.31
CA ALA A 320 15.01 18.73 7.32
C ALA A 320 16.44 18.67 7.92
N GLU A 321 16.66 17.92 8.99
CA GLU A 321 17.98 17.70 9.58
C GLU A 321 18.93 16.97 8.61
N ALA A 322 18.40 16.09 7.77
CA ALA A 322 19.12 15.43 6.69
C ALA A 322 19.37 16.33 5.47
N GLY A 323 18.84 17.56 5.46
CA GLY A 323 19.06 18.58 4.44
C GLY A 323 17.97 18.68 3.38
N ASN A 324 16.79 18.10 3.57
CA ASN A 324 15.71 18.03 2.56
C ASN A 324 16.26 17.57 1.19
N PHE A 325 16.98 16.46 1.21
CA PHE A 325 17.66 15.94 0.02
C PHE A 325 16.68 15.65 -1.12
N LYS A 326 17.17 15.75 -2.35
CA LYS A 326 16.39 15.33 -3.51
C LYS A 326 16.13 13.83 -3.51
N CYS A 327 14.88 13.46 -3.73
CA CYS A 327 14.46 12.07 -3.94
C CYS A 327 14.31 11.75 -5.43
N GLY A 328 14.37 10.48 -5.75
CA GLY A 328 14.01 9.95 -7.05
C GLY A 328 13.74 8.45 -6.96
N MET A 329 13.34 7.86 -8.08
CA MET A 329 13.12 6.41 -8.19
C MET A 329 13.92 5.84 -9.35
N ALA A 330 14.55 4.70 -9.13
CA ALA A 330 15.17 3.89 -10.17
C ALA A 330 14.31 2.64 -10.43
N PRO A 331 14.38 2.04 -11.63
CA PRO A 331 13.80 0.73 -11.88
C PRO A 331 14.38 -0.35 -10.96
N TYR A 332 13.58 -1.36 -10.66
CA TYR A 332 14.08 -2.61 -10.08
C TYR A 332 14.76 -3.42 -11.20
N ALA A 333 16.00 -3.04 -11.53
CA ALA A 333 16.72 -3.51 -12.70
C ALA A 333 17.34 -4.90 -12.48
N PHE A 334 16.52 -5.92 -12.21
CA PHE A 334 16.96 -7.31 -12.02
C PHE A 334 17.25 -8.04 -13.34
N GLU A 335 16.89 -7.45 -14.49
CA GLU A 335 17.27 -7.88 -15.84
C GLU A 335 17.77 -6.67 -16.63
N GLU A 336 18.59 -6.94 -17.66
CA GLU A 336 19.04 -5.90 -18.57
C GLU A 336 17.86 -5.33 -19.37
N GLY A 337 17.81 -4.00 -19.45
CA GLY A 337 16.78 -3.29 -20.21
C GLY A 337 15.51 -3.00 -19.44
N ILE A 338 15.40 -3.37 -18.16
CA ILE A 338 14.33 -2.86 -17.30
C ILE A 338 14.58 -1.38 -17.05
N ASP A 339 13.73 -0.54 -17.63
CA ASP A 339 13.83 0.93 -17.55
C ASP A 339 12.52 1.61 -17.16
N THR A 340 11.58 0.84 -16.57
CA THR A 340 10.28 1.34 -16.12
C THR A 340 10.17 1.33 -14.59
N ILE A 341 9.42 2.28 -14.05
CA ILE A 341 8.84 2.20 -12.72
C ILE A 341 7.37 1.77 -12.84
N LEU A 342 6.82 1.19 -11.79
CA LEU A 342 5.42 0.77 -11.80
C LEU A 342 4.54 1.92 -11.31
N THR A 343 3.49 2.27 -12.06
CA THR A 343 2.58 3.35 -11.67
C THR A 343 1.12 2.93 -11.83
N ASN A 344 0.29 3.27 -10.85
CA ASN A 344 -1.16 3.14 -10.95
C ASN A 344 -1.85 4.00 -9.88
N SER A 345 -3.17 4.07 -9.92
CA SER A 345 -3.96 4.52 -8.77
C SER A 345 -3.90 3.44 -7.67
N PRO A 346 -3.68 3.81 -6.40
CA PRO A 346 -3.66 2.84 -5.30
C PRO A 346 -5.05 2.29 -4.99
N SER A 347 -6.08 3.06 -5.30
CA SER A 347 -7.48 2.71 -5.21
C SER A 347 -8.30 3.72 -6.02
N TRP A 348 -9.58 3.47 -6.13
CA TRP A 348 -10.49 4.26 -6.96
C TRP A 348 -11.76 4.59 -6.18
N TRP A 349 -12.40 5.69 -6.53
CA TRP A 349 -13.75 5.97 -6.06
C TRP A 349 -14.77 5.41 -7.05
N ALA A 350 -15.62 4.52 -6.57
CA ALA A 350 -16.75 3.95 -7.30
C ALA A 350 -18.03 4.75 -6.98
N VAL A 351 -18.94 4.86 -7.93
CA VAL A 351 -20.25 5.50 -7.75
C VAL A 351 -21.31 4.43 -7.63
N PHE A 352 -22.10 4.46 -6.54
CA PHE A 352 -23.22 3.58 -6.33
C PHE A 352 -24.41 4.00 -7.23
N ASP A 353 -25.04 3.04 -7.90
CA ASP A 353 -26.19 3.32 -8.77
C ASP A 353 -27.47 3.56 -7.94
N ASN A 354 -27.65 4.83 -7.53
CA ASN A 354 -28.80 5.32 -6.76
C ASN A 354 -29.35 6.62 -7.36
N ASP A 355 -30.30 7.24 -6.66
CA ASP A 355 -30.94 8.48 -7.11
C ASP A 355 -30.01 9.68 -7.14
N ASN A 356 -28.88 9.67 -6.38
CA ASN A 356 -27.90 10.76 -6.29
C ASN A 356 -26.73 10.62 -7.30
N LYS A 357 -26.76 9.60 -8.17
CA LYS A 357 -25.65 9.32 -9.09
C LYS A 357 -25.27 10.49 -10.01
N ALA A 358 -26.24 11.32 -10.41
CA ALA A 358 -25.95 12.45 -11.27
C ALA A 358 -25.10 13.51 -10.54
N ASP A 359 -25.40 13.80 -9.29
CA ASP A 359 -24.63 14.73 -8.46
C ASP A 359 -23.26 14.13 -8.11
N SER A 360 -23.17 12.82 -7.88
CA SER A 360 -21.91 12.09 -7.65
C SER A 360 -20.98 12.19 -8.87
N LEU A 361 -21.50 11.96 -10.07
CA LEU A 361 -20.74 12.09 -11.32
C LEU A 361 -20.26 13.53 -11.54
N ALA A 362 -21.13 14.53 -11.27
CA ALA A 362 -20.76 15.94 -11.38
C ALA A 362 -19.65 16.33 -10.40
N PHE A 363 -19.69 15.82 -9.16
CA PHE A 363 -18.61 16.06 -8.19
C PHE A 363 -17.28 15.44 -8.63
N LEU A 364 -17.28 14.18 -9.10
CA LEU A 364 -16.05 13.55 -9.62
C LEU A 364 -15.52 14.28 -10.87
N GLN A 365 -16.40 14.75 -11.76
CA GLN A 365 -15.99 15.55 -12.91
C GLN A 365 -15.33 16.85 -12.45
N TRP A 366 -15.91 17.57 -11.48
CA TRP A 366 -15.32 18.79 -10.91
C TRP A 366 -13.96 18.53 -10.24
N LEU A 367 -13.82 17.41 -9.51
CA LEU A 367 -12.54 17.00 -8.93
C LEU A 367 -11.46 16.74 -9.98
N SER A 368 -11.83 16.38 -11.21
CA SER A 368 -10.88 16.18 -12.31
C SER A 368 -10.50 17.47 -13.05
N GLU A 369 -11.20 18.57 -12.81
CA GLU A 369 -10.97 19.87 -13.42
C GLU A 369 -10.01 20.74 -12.58
N ASP A 370 -9.58 21.89 -13.11
CA ASP A 370 -8.52 22.71 -12.51
C ASP A 370 -8.74 23.01 -11.02
N GLU A 371 -9.96 23.34 -10.61
CA GLU A 371 -10.26 23.74 -9.24
C GLU A 371 -10.17 22.59 -8.25
N GLY A 372 -10.69 21.42 -8.62
CA GLY A 372 -10.56 20.20 -7.83
C GLY A 372 -9.13 19.69 -7.80
N GLN A 373 -8.45 19.74 -8.96
CA GLN A 373 -7.06 19.31 -9.07
C GLN A 373 -6.10 20.24 -8.32
N GLU A 374 -6.39 21.53 -8.20
CA GLU A 374 -5.57 22.44 -7.40
C GLU A 374 -5.54 21.97 -5.93
N ILE A 375 -6.69 21.64 -5.35
CA ILE A 375 -6.78 21.16 -3.96
C ILE A 375 -6.14 19.76 -3.83
N LEU A 376 -6.49 18.83 -4.72
CA LEU A 376 -5.97 17.47 -4.62
C LEU A 376 -4.44 17.42 -4.81
N VAL A 377 -3.88 18.24 -5.71
CA VAL A 377 -2.46 18.19 -6.01
C VAL A 377 -1.65 19.09 -5.08
N LYS A 378 -2.06 20.36 -4.88
CA LYS A 378 -1.24 21.31 -4.11
C LYS A 378 -1.46 21.19 -2.60
N ASP A 379 -2.70 20.95 -2.17
CA ASP A 379 -3.03 20.94 -0.75
C ASP A 379 -2.97 19.54 -0.16
N ALA A 380 -3.49 18.52 -0.89
CA ALA A 380 -3.46 17.14 -0.45
C ALA A 380 -2.20 16.35 -0.89
N GLY A 381 -1.34 16.95 -1.73
CA GLY A 381 -0.09 16.33 -2.19
C GLY A 381 -0.27 15.16 -3.17
N PHE A 382 -1.46 15.00 -3.74
CA PHE A 382 -1.73 13.93 -4.70
C PHE A 382 -1.00 14.17 -6.03
N ILE A 383 -0.50 13.11 -6.63
CA ILE A 383 0.03 13.14 -7.99
C ILE A 383 -1.15 12.90 -8.92
N SER A 384 -1.50 13.90 -9.72
CA SER A 384 -2.66 13.83 -10.60
C SER A 384 -2.58 12.65 -11.57
N PRO A 385 -3.65 11.84 -11.70
CA PRO A 385 -3.77 10.81 -12.72
C PRO A 385 -4.23 11.35 -14.08
N PHE A 386 -4.57 12.64 -14.18
CA PHE A 386 -5.13 13.27 -15.38
C PHE A 386 -4.06 13.95 -16.22
N LYS A 387 -4.07 13.67 -17.54
CA LYS A 387 -3.08 14.18 -18.50
C LYS A 387 -3.18 15.69 -18.71
N SER A 388 -4.37 16.26 -18.55
CA SER A 388 -4.63 17.70 -18.69
C SER A 388 -4.18 18.50 -17.47
N CYS A 389 -3.98 17.89 -16.31
CA CYS A 389 -3.55 18.58 -15.11
C CYS A 389 -2.14 19.14 -15.25
N THR A 390 -2.00 20.44 -14.98
CA THR A 390 -0.71 21.15 -15.04
C THR A 390 -0.10 21.43 -13.68
N PHE A 391 -0.80 21.08 -12.59
CA PHE A 391 -0.29 21.23 -11.25
C PHE A 391 0.72 20.12 -10.92
N VAL A 392 1.74 20.49 -10.16
CA VAL A 392 2.75 19.56 -9.64
C VAL A 392 2.63 19.54 -8.14
N ALA A 393 2.57 18.34 -7.56
CA ALA A 393 2.55 18.14 -6.12
C ALA A 393 3.88 18.57 -5.49
N ASP A 394 3.82 19.13 -4.28
CA ASP A 394 5.00 19.37 -3.45
C ASP A 394 5.39 18.07 -2.72
N ASP A 395 5.61 17.02 -3.52
CA ASP A 395 5.98 15.68 -3.07
C ASP A 395 7.40 15.36 -3.55
N PRO A 396 8.29 14.80 -2.70
CA PRO A 396 9.68 14.51 -3.07
C PRO A 396 9.85 13.62 -4.31
N PHE A 397 8.84 12.84 -4.70
CA PHE A 397 8.87 11.91 -5.84
C PHE A 397 8.11 12.40 -7.07
N ALA A 398 7.35 13.51 -6.98
CA ALA A 398 6.49 13.99 -8.06
C ALA A 398 7.27 14.25 -9.37
N GLU A 399 8.46 14.85 -9.27
CA GLU A 399 9.33 15.12 -10.43
C GLU A 399 9.71 13.83 -11.16
N THR A 400 10.17 12.83 -10.42
CA THR A 400 10.60 11.55 -11.02
C THR A 400 9.45 10.79 -11.67
N ILE A 401 8.27 10.77 -11.06
CA ILE A 401 7.07 10.12 -11.62
C ILE A 401 6.64 10.81 -12.90
N SER A 402 6.66 12.14 -12.90
CA SER A 402 6.36 12.95 -14.11
C SER A 402 7.35 12.66 -15.25
N GLU A 403 8.67 12.57 -14.94
CA GLU A 403 9.69 12.23 -15.93
C GLU A 403 9.45 10.86 -16.58
N TYR A 404 9.21 9.82 -15.75
CA TYR A 404 8.95 8.47 -16.25
C TYR A 404 7.65 8.39 -17.06
N THR A 405 6.60 9.05 -16.59
CA THR A 405 5.31 9.12 -17.29
C THR A 405 5.45 9.81 -18.65
N ALA A 406 6.10 10.96 -18.69
CA ALA A 406 6.33 11.71 -19.94
C ALA A 406 7.22 10.93 -20.93
N ALA A 407 8.16 10.13 -20.43
CA ALA A 407 9.01 9.27 -21.25
C ALA A 407 8.31 7.98 -21.73
N GLY A 408 7.09 7.70 -21.26
CA GLY A 408 6.39 6.43 -21.52
C GLY A 408 7.06 5.22 -20.89
N LYS A 409 7.84 5.44 -19.82
CA LYS A 409 8.61 4.41 -19.08
C LYS A 409 7.92 3.99 -17.79
N THR A 410 6.63 3.67 -17.89
CA THR A 410 5.84 3.17 -16.76
C THR A 410 5.22 1.82 -17.11
N SER A 411 5.28 0.88 -16.17
CA SER A 411 4.54 -0.37 -16.17
C SER A 411 3.31 -0.27 -15.27
N SER A 412 2.39 -1.21 -15.36
CA SER A 412 1.15 -1.24 -14.57
C SER A 412 1.35 -1.89 -13.19
N TRP A 413 0.25 -2.04 -12.45
CA TRP A 413 0.16 -2.78 -11.18
C TRP A 413 -0.77 -3.98 -11.35
N HIS A 414 -0.34 -5.03 -12.07
CA HIS A 414 -1.18 -6.20 -12.27
C HIS A 414 -1.32 -7.06 -11.01
N TRP A 415 -0.52 -6.82 -9.95
CA TRP A 415 -0.68 -7.46 -8.66
C TRP A 415 -2.08 -7.24 -8.03
N LEU A 416 -2.79 -6.17 -8.43
CA LEU A 416 -4.18 -5.92 -8.03
C LEU A 416 -5.15 -7.03 -8.47
N LYS A 417 -4.74 -7.87 -9.44
CA LYS A 417 -5.47 -9.04 -9.93
C LYS A 417 -5.05 -10.35 -9.24
N ASN A 418 -4.09 -10.30 -8.33
CA ASN A 418 -3.66 -11.50 -7.62
C ASN A 418 -4.80 -12.04 -6.76
N LYS A 419 -4.78 -13.36 -6.52
CA LYS A 419 -5.71 -14.01 -5.58
C LYS A 419 -5.59 -13.34 -4.21
N SER A 420 -6.74 -12.98 -3.63
CA SER A 420 -6.82 -12.25 -2.36
C SER A 420 -6.02 -12.92 -1.24
N GLY A 421 -5.25 -12.14 -0.49
CA GLY A 421 -4.40 -12.62 0.61
C GLY A 421 -3.14 -13.39 0.18
N LEU A 422 -2.78 -13.36 -1.10
CA LEU A 422 -1.57 -14.01 -1.60
C LEU A 422 -0.32 -13.53 -0.87
N ASP A 423 -0.21 -12.25 -0.64
CA ASP A 423 0.89 -11.60 0.07
C ASP A 423 0.98 -12.04 1.53
N GLN A 424 -0.13 -12.01 2.25
CA GLN A 424 -0.22 -12.34 3.68
C GLN A 424 -0.08 -13.84 3.93
N ASN A 425 -0.80 -14.66 3.17
CA ASN A 425 -0.97 -16.08 3.48
C ASN A 425 0.04 -16.99 2.76
N ALA A 426 0.72 -16.47 1.74
CA ALA A 426 1.65 -17.25 0.94
C ALA A 426 3.07 -16.65 0.89
N LEU A 427 3.22 -15.39 0.49
CA LEU A 427 4.54 -14.83 0.15
C LEU A 427 5.29 -14.22 1.33
N GLY A 428 4.62 -13.44 2.21
CA GLY A 428 5.30 -12.67 3.25
C GLY A 428 6.28 -13.48 4.10
N GLN A 429 5.87 -14.67 4.57
CA GLN A 429 6.76 -15.55 5.35
C GLN A 429 7.94 -16.08 4.52
N VAL A 430 7.76 -16.34 3.23
CA VAL A 430 8.82 -16.86 2.35
C VAL A 430 9.93 -15.82 2.14
N TYR A 431 9.58 -14.53 2.02
CA TYR A 431 10.56 -13.45 1.99
C TYR A 431 11.33 -13.33 3.32
N ALA A 432 10.64 -13.45 4.46
CA ALA A 432 11.29 -13.44 5.78
C ALA A 432 12.24 -14.63 5.95
N ASP A 433 11.84 -15.83 5.54
CA ASP A 433 12.67 -17.02 5.61
C ASP A 433 13.91 -16.90 4.72
N PHE A 434 13.80 -16.26 3.58
CA PHE A 434 14.94 -15.97 2.71
C PHE A 434 15.87 -14.92 3.35
N ALA A 435 15.33 -13.86 3.91
CA ALA A 435 16.10 -12.83 4.60
C ALA A 435 16.85 -13.36 5.83
N LEU A 436 16.24 -14.31 6.56
CA LEU A 436 16.84 -14.98 7.72
C LEU A 436 17.87 -16.08 7.35
N GLY A 437 17.99 -16.42 6.06
CA GLY A 437 18.85 -17.50 5.58
C GLY A 437 18.30 -18.92 5.84
N SER A 438 17.04 -19.06 6.26
CA SER A 438 16.33 -20.35 6.32
C SER A 438 16.19 -20.94 4.92
N ILE A 439 16.01 -20.09 3.93
CA ILE A 439 16.16 -20.39 2.50
C ILE A 439 17.56 -19.88 2.09
N PRO A 440 18.47 -20.78 1.64
CA PRO A 440 19.90 -20.47 1.64
C PRO A 440 20.36 -19.56 0.50
N ASP A 441 19.65 -19.54 -0.63
CA ASP A 441 20.05 -18.84 -1.85
C ASP A 441 18.86 -18.50 -2.75
N ALA A 442 19.11 -17.73 -3.81
CA ALA A 442 18.09 -17.30 -4.78
C ALA A 442 17.42 -18.49 -5.49
N ALA A 443 18.14 -19.57 -5.75
CA ALA A 443 17.57 -20.77 -6.37
C ALA A 443 16.60 -21.48 -5.42
N GLY A 444 16.95 -21.55 -4.14
CA GLY A 444 16.06 -22.05 -3.07
C GLY A 444 14.83 -21.16 -2.90
N PHE A 445 14.99 -19.84 -2.96
CA PHE A 445 13.88 -18.90 -2.90
C PHE A 445 12.93 -19.06 -4.08
N THR A 446 13.44 -19.09 -5.30
CA THR A 446 12.66 -19.35 -6.53
C THR A 446 11.83 -20.63 -6.42
N LYS A 447 12.47 -21.73 -6.02
CA LYS A 447 11.80 -23.02 -5.86
C LYS A 447 10.72 -22.99 -4.77
N THR A 448 10.98 -22.33 -3.66
CA THR A 448 10.01 -22.24 -2.56
C THR A 448 8.79 -21.41 -2.98
N VAL A 449 9.00 -20.26 -3.65
CA VAL A 449 7.92 -19.42 -4.18
C VAL A 449 7.08 -20.19 -5.19
N GLU A 450 7.69 -20.90 -6.16
CA GLU A 450 6.97 -21.74 -7.12
C GLU A 450 6.04 -22.74 -6.41
N GLN A 451 6.54 -23.42 -5.38
CA GLN A 451 5.76 -24.41 -4.64
C GLN A 451 4.61 -23.79 -3.84
N VAL A 452 4.87 -22.69 -3.15
CA VAL A 452 3.87 -22.00 -2.32
C VAL A 452 2.77 -21.40 -3.18
N LEU A 453 3.12 -20.77 -4.30
CA LEU A 453 2.14 -20.23 -5.25
C LEU A 453 1.26 -21.32 -5.85
N ALA A 454 1.87 -22.43 -6.34
CA ALA A 454 1.10 -23.54 -6.88
C ALA A 454 0.14 -24.14 -5.84
N GLN A 455 0.54 -24.24 -4.58
CA GLN A 455 -0.33 -24.70 -3.49
C GLN A 455 -1.45 -23.71 -3.23
N TYR A 456 -1.14 -22.42 -3.11
CA TYR A 456 -2.12 -21.37 -2.81
C TYR A 456 -3.21 -21.24 -3.88
N TYR A 457 -2.84 -21.35 -5.15
CA TYR A 457 -3.80 -21.31 -6.26
C TYR A 457 -4.57 -22.61 -6.46
N ALA A 458 -4.15 -23.73 -5.87
CA ALA A 458 -4.88 -25.00 -5.88
C ALA A 458 -6.01 -25.07 -4.81
N GLU A 459 -5.93 -24.25 -3.79
CA GLU A 459 -6.96 -24.10 -2.74
C GLU A 459 -8.13 -23.22 -3.19
#